data_3bf54888510db9a862b88271aae5043c
#
_entry.id   3bf54888510db9a862b88271aae5043c
#
_cell.length_a   1.000
_cell.length_b   1.000
_cell.length_c   1.000
_cell.angle_alpha   90.00
_cell.angle_beta   90.00
_cell.angle_gamma   90.00
#
_symmetry.space_group_name_H-M   'P 1'
#
loop_
_entity.id
_entity.type
_entity.pdbx_description
1 polymer ?
#
loop_
_entity_poly.entity_id
_entity_poly.type
_entity_poly.pdbx_seq_one_letter_code
_entity_poly.pdbx_strand_id
1 'polypeptide(L)'
;MADLTGKERVMKMFKKEPIDRMPCFSGQGTVTVQAIEKMETQFAKIHNDAKLMAGAAVTSARMWGLDGLAIPYDMAIVAEAMGRGVSLYDSAEGIIYPTVPNKWKDLDEIDIPGNYMSQGRMPVVDKAFDILKNDAPDLAIGAWVLGPFTLAGQIMELDILLKGLKKKKDQIEAFLGQVTQVTIDLCEHYESLGVDFITVREMGSGTDLLSPRMWKTLIQPNLTKVFDAISIPSVNHICGSTDMIIEMMHECGADALSVDQKNDVAETRKKLGDDVLIFGNFDPYGTLTTMEDIGEVENVIKQCVDNGVDAVWPGCDIWPDVKQENMEAYVRTVKEYGIKASPAVGRI
;
A
#
# COMPACT_ATOMS: atom_id res chain seq x y z
N MET A 1 -23.56 14.66 -17.82
CA MET A 1 -23.62 13.48 -16.95
C MET A 1 -23.24 13.95 -15.55
N ALA A 2 -23.79 13.36 -14.48
CA ALA A 2 -23.33 13.71 -13.14
C ALA A 2 -21.88 13.23 -12.98
N ASP A 3 -21.03 14.06 -12.36
CA ASP A 3 -19.64 13.67 -12.06
C ASP A 3 -19.64 12.46 -11.11
N LEU A 4 -18.78 11.48 -11.37
CA LEU A 4 -18.61 10.34 -10.48
C LEU A 4 -18.02 10.78 -9.14
N THR A 5 -18.48 10.18 -8.04
CA THR A 5 -17.77 10.30 -6.75
C THR A 5 -16.39 9.65 -6.85
N GLY A 6 -15.51 9.97 -5.90
CA GLY A 6 -14.18 9.32 -5.82
C GLY A 6 -14.30 7.80 -5.73
N LYS A 7 -15.19 7.32 -4.85
CA LYS A 7 -15.46 5.89 -4.69
C LYS A 7 -15.96 5.24 -5.98
N GLU A 8 -16.97 5.82 -6.63
CA GLU A 8 -17.49 5.27 -7.88
C GLU A 8 -16.41 5.18 -8.96
N ARG A 9 -15.56 6.22 -9.08
CA ARG A 9 -14.49 6.27 -10.06
C ARG A 9 -13.44 5.18 -9.83
N VAL A 10 -12.98 5.01 -8.59
CA VAL A 10 -12.00 3.97 -8.22
C VAL A 10 -12.59 2.58 -8.43
N MET A 11 -13.83 2.34 -7.99
CA MET A 11 -14.46 1.03 -8.11
C MET A 11 -14.78 0.67 -9.57
N LYS A 12 -15.16 1.63 -10.41
CA LYS A 12 -15.33 1.43 -11.85
C LYS A 12 -14.01 1.10 -12.54
N MET A 13 -12.92 1.76 -12.14
CA MET A 13 -11.58 1.45 -12.66
C MET A 13 -11.20 -0.01 -12.37
N PHE A 14 -11.37 -0.50 -11.14
CA PHE A 14 -11.09 -1.92 -10.82
C PHE A 14 -11.93 -2.88 -11.65
N LYS A 15 -13.17 -2.52 -11.97
CA LYS A 15 -14.06 -3.30 -12.85
C LYS A 15 -13.78 -3.09 -14.33
N LYS A 16 -12.83 -2.26 -14.70
CA LYS A 16 -12.52 -1.85 -16.08
C LYS A 16 -13.72 -1.24 -16.80
N GLU A 17 -14.65 -0.66 -16.03
CA GLU A 17 -15.79 0.09 -16.55
C GLU A 17 -15.36 1.51 -16.94
N PRO A 18 -16.05 2.15 -17.90
CA PRO A 18 -15.73 3.50 -18.32
C PRO A 18 -15.82 4.52 -17.17
N ILE A 19 -14.84 5.41 -17.09
CA ILE A 19 -14.71 6.49 -16.11
C ILE A 19 -14.58 7.86 -16.77
N ASP A 20 -14.90 8.90 -16.03
CA ASP A 20 -14.84 10.30 -16.50
C ASP A 20 -13.40 10.83 -16.59
N ARG A 21 -12.52 10.39 -15.70
CA ARG A 21 -11.08 10.70 -15.64
C ARG A 21 -10.32 9.64 -14.86
N MET A 22 -9.02 9.65 -14.97
CA MET A 22 -8.15 8.82 -14.12
C MET A 22 -8.37 9.15 -12.64
N PRO A 23 -8.56 8.15 -11.76
CA PRO A 23 -8.67 8.39 -10.33
C PRO A 23 -7.31 8.80 -9.73
N CYS A 24 -7.34 9.74 -8.79
CA CYS A 24 -6.18 10.15 -8.02
C CYS A 24 -6.30 9.64 -6.60
N PHE A 25 -5.60 8.58 -6.28
CA PHE A 25 -5.63 7.93 -4.97
C PHE A 25 -4.36 7.11 -4.76
N SER A 26 -4.15 6.60 -3.55
CA SER A 26 -3.11 5.63 -3.25
C SER A 26 -3.62 4.60 -2.25
N GLY A 27 -3.30 3.34 -2.47
CA GLY A 27 -3.59 2.24 -1.55
C GLY A 27 -2.48 2.01 -0.52
N GLN A 28 -1.51 2.91 -0.43
CA GLN A 28 -0.41 2.82 0.52
C GLN A 28 -0.59 3.71 1.76
N GLY A 29 -1.69 4.48 1.78
CA GLY A 29 -1.94 5.51 2.78
C GLY A 29 -1.37 6.86 2.35
N THR A 30 -2.11 7.92 2.65
CA THR A 30 -1.67 9.29 2.39
C THR A 30 -2.04 10.14 3.60
N VAL A 31 -1.04 10.55 4.34
CA VAL A 31 -1.16 11.53 5.42
C VAL A 31 -0.07 12.57 5.25
N THR A 32 -0.42 13.85 5.32
CA THR A 32 0.54 14.94 5.14
C THR A 32 0.63 15.82 6.36
N VAL A 33 1.80 16.46 6.55
CA VAL A 33 2.03 17.39 7.66
C VAL A 33 0.98 18.50 7.69
N GLN A 34 0.61 19.04 6.53
CA GLN A 34 -0.43 20.08 6.41
C GLN A 34 -1.79 19.61 6.96
N ALA A 35 -2.14 18.32 6.75
CA ALA A 35 -3.37 17.77 7.32
C ALA A 35 -3.28 17.59 8.83
N ILE A 36 -2.13 17.16 9.36
CA ILE A 36 -1.86 17.05 10.80
C ILE A 36 -1.94 18.40 11.49
N GLU A 37 -1.32 19.43 10.90
CA GLU A 37 -1.38 20.81 11.37
C GLU A 37 -2.81 21.36 11.37
N LYS A 38 -3.57 21.13 10.30
CA LYS A 38 -4.98 21.53 10.20
C LYS A 38 -5.86 20.89 11.27
N MET A 39 -5.50 19.66 11.70
CA MET A 39 -6.18 18.95 12.78
C MET A 39 -5.70 19.37 14.18
N GLU A 40 -4.73 20.26 14.29
CA GLU A 40 -4.13 20.69 15.54
C GLU A 40 -3.63 19.50 16.40
N THR A 41 -3.04 18.49 15.74
CA THR A 41 -2.57 17.26 16.39
C THR A 41 -1.09 16.97 16.09
N GLN A 42 -0.58 15.84 16.56
CA GLN A 42 0.80 15.39 16.34
C GLN A 42 0.79 14.09 15.52
N PHE A 43 1.79 13.93 14.65
CA PHE A 43 1.93 12.76 13.79
C PHE A 43 1.95 11.44 14.59
N ALA A 44 2.66 11.39 15.72
CA ALA A 44 2.73 10.20 16.55
C ALA A 44 1.36 9.74 17.09
N LYS A 45 0.42 10.67 17.32
CA LYS A 45 -0.89 10.34 17.90
C LYS A 45 -1.88 9.68 16.93
N ILE A 46 -1.71 9.88 15.62
CA ILE A 46 -2.61 9.26 14.63
C ILE A 46 -2.47 7.74 14.56
N HIS A 47 -1.41 7.18 15.13
CA HIS A 47 -1.15 5.75 15.09
C HIS A 47 -1.88 4.96 16.19
N ASN A 48 -2.34 5.62 17.27
CA ASN A 48 -2.92 4.95 18.43
C ASN A 48 -4.31 5.50 18.86
N ASP A 49 -4.87 6.44 18.11
CA ASP A 49 -6.22 6.95 18.31
C ASP A 49 -7.05 6.81 17.03
N ALA A 50 -8.18 6.12 17.12
CA ALA A 50 -9.03 5.82 15.97
C ALA A 50 -9.62 7.06 15.30
N LYS A 51 -10.00 8.08 16.08
CA LYS A 51 -10.55 9.33 15.54
C LYS A 51 -9.46 10.15 14.83
N LEU A 52 -8.27 10.19 15.41
CA LEU A 52 -7.14 10.88 14.80
C LEU A 52 -6.65 10.15 13.55
N MET A 53 -6.62 8.81 13.56
CA MET A 53 -6.27 8.00 12.38
C MET A 53 -7.24 8.25 11.22
N ALA A 54 -8.55 8.10 11.47
CA ALA A 54 -9.58 8.35 10.46
C ALA A 54 -9.60 9.82 10.01
N GLY A 55 -9.52 10.75 10.97
CA GLY A 55 -9.50 12.18 10.70
C GLY A 55 -8.32 12.60 9.82
N ALA A 56 -7.13 12.03 10.04
CA ALA A 56 -5.94 12.32 9.23
C ALA A 56 -6.10 11.84 7.78
N ALA A 57 -6.69 10.65 7.58
CA ALA A 57 -7.02 10.14 6.25
C ALA A 57 -8.01 11.06 5.52
N VAL A 58 -9.14 11.37 6.15
CA VAL A 58 -10.18 12.22 5.56
C VAL A 58 -9.66 13.63 5.29
N THR A 59 -8.96 14.22 6.27
CA THR A 59 -8.43 15.59 6.12
C THR A 59 -7.42 15.65 4.97
N SER A 60 -6.50 14.69 4.86
CA SER A 60 -5.55 14.62 3.75
C SER A 60 -6.28 14.42 2.41
N ALA A 61 -7.20 13.46 2.32
CA ALA A 61 -7.92 13.19 1.09
C ALA A 61 -8.75 14.40 0.61
N ARG A 62 -9.45 15.06 1.54
CA ARG A 62 -10.26 16.26 1.21
C ARG A 62 -9.43 17.48 0.87
N MET A 63 -8.31 17.68 1.58
CA MET A 63 -7.40 18.82 1.34
C MET A 63 -6.84 18.77 -0.08
N TRP A 64 -6.41 17.60 -0.52
CA TRP A 64 -5.80 17.42 -1.83
C TRP A 64 -6.80 17.02 -2.93
N GLY A 65 -8.03 16.69 -2.55
CA GLY A 65 -9.06 16.25 -3.49
C GLY A 65 -8.78 14.86 -4.07
N LEU A 66 -8.31 13.94 -3.26
CA LEU A 66 -8.10 12.55 -3.65
C LEU A 66 -9.43 11.81 -3.81
N ASP A 67 -9.44 10.78 -4.63
CA ASP A 67 -10.61 9.91 -4.89
C ASP A 67 -10.72 8.74 -3.90
N GLY A 68 -9.70 8.50 -3.11
CA GLY A 68 -9.66 7.44 -2.10
C GLY A 68 -8.62 7.72 -1.02
N LEU A 69 -8.66 6.91 0.00
CA LEU A 69 -7.77 6.94 1.16
C LEU A 69 -7.47 5.52 1.61
N ALA A 70 -6.41 5.31 2.37
CA ALA A 70 -6.09 4.01 2.95
C ALA A 70 -5.48 4.17 4.35
N ILE A 71 -5.77 3.24 5.23
CA ILE A 71 -5.19 3.07 6.56
C ILE A 71 -4.79 1.60 6.76
N PRO A 72 -3.97 1.26 7.77
CA PRO A 72 -3.30 2.12 8.76
C PRO A 72 -2.11 2.89 8.19
N TYR A 73 -1.29 3.56 9.03
CA TYR A 73 -0.14 4.35 8.57
C TYR A 73 1.22 3.74 8.92
N ASP A 74 1.27 2.69 9.73
CA ASP A 74 2.54 2.09 10.15
C ASP A 74 2.55 0.57 10.05
N MET A 75 3.74 0.03 9.84
CA MET A 75 3.97 -1.40 9.64
C MET A 75 4.06 -2.20 10.94
N ALA A 76 3.98 -1.55 12.11
CA ALA A 76 4.19 -2.21 13.40
C ALA A 76 2.91 -2.84 13.98
N ILE A 77 1.73 -2.47 13.48
CA ILE A 77 0.42 -2.88 14.03
C ILE A 77 0.27 -4.40 14.09
N VAL A 78 0.58 -5.11 13.01
CA VAL A 78 0.43 -6.56 12.95
C VAL A 78 1.47 -7.25 13.83
N ALA A 79 2.71 -6.76 13.83
CA ALA A 79 3.77 -7.26 14.72
C ALA A 79 3.41 -7.07 16.20
N GLU A 80 2.78 -5.94 16.56
CA GLU A 80 2.26 -5.69 17.89
C GLU A 80 1.15 -6.69 18.26
N ALA A 81 0.20 -6.90 17.37
CA ALA A 81 -0.87 -7.88 17.53
C ALA A 81 -0.32 -9.31 17.72
N MET A 82 0.77 -9.64 17.05
CA MET A 82 1.51 -10.91 17.21
C MET A 82 2.38 -10.94 18.48
N GLY A 83 2.21 -10.01 19.41
CA GLY A 83 2.89 -10.00 20.71
C GLY A 83 4.32 -9.43 20.68
N ARG A 84 4.72 -8.73 19.62
CA ARG A 84 6.00 -8.03 19.60
C ARG A 84 5.90 -6.69 20.30
N GLY A 85 6.90 -6.33 21.08
CA GLY A 85 6.95 -5.00 21.69
C GLY A 85 7.12 -3.92 20.63
N VAL A 86 6.34 -2.84 20.73
CA VAL A 86 6.35 -1.72 19.81
C VAL A 86 6.68 -0.43 20.55
N SER A 87 7.51 0.41 19.94
CA SER A 87 7.77 1.78 20.40
C SER A 87 6.88 2.74 19.62
N LEU A 88 5.94 3.43 20.30
CA LEU A 88 4.94 4.30 19.67
C LEU A 88 5.41 5.76 19.54
N TYR A 89 6.38 6.18 20.36
CA TYR A 89 6.91 7.55 20.37
C TYR A 89 5.85 8.66 20.58
N ASP A 90 4.82 8.40 21.38
CA ASP A 90 3.63 9.26 21.57
C ASP A 90 3.91 10.72 21.94
N SER A 91 5.07 11.00 22.54
CA SER A 91 5.51 12.36 22.90
C SER A 91 6.52 12.95 21.92
N ALA A 92 6.82 12.25 20.81
CA ALA A 92 7.80 12.73 19.84
C ALA A 92 7.22 13.85 18.98
N GLU A 93 8.05 14.85 18.72
CA GLU A 93 7.77 15.89 17.74
C GLU A 93 8.26 15.43 16.36
N GLY A 94 7.60 15.91 15.29
CA GLY A 94 7.92 15.57 13.91
C GLY A 94 7.35 14.24 13.43
N ILE A 95 7.92 13.74 12.33
CA ILE A 95 7.46 12.53 11.63
C ILE A 95 8.26 11.33 12.15
N ILE A 96 7.72 10.62 13.13
CA ILE A 96 8.33 9.40 13.68
C ILE A 96 7.29 8.28 13.68
N TYR A 97 7.59 7.23 12.94
CA TYR A 97 6.73 6.04 12.85
C TYR A 97 6.99 5.07 14.01
N PRO A 98 5.95 4.34 14.45
CA PRO A 98 6.14 3.21 15.36
C PRO A 98 7.14 2.18 14.82
N THR A 99 7.94 1.62 15.73
CA THR A 99 8.96 0.62 15.38
C THR A 99 8.82 -0.65 16.21
N VAL A 100 9.35 -1.77 15.68
CA VAL A 100 9.38 -3.08 16.33
C VAL A 100 10.82 -3.38 16.78
N PRO A 101 11.22 -2.97 17.99
CA PRO A 101 12.58 -3.17 18.47
C PRO A 101 12.89 -4.61 18.89
N ASN A 102 11.87 -5.39 19.28
CA ASN A 102 12.02 -6.75 19.81
C ASN A 102 11.52 -7.78 18.80
N LYS A 103 12.37 -8.13 17.85
CA LYS A 103 12.12 -9.22 16.90
C LYS A 103 12.51 -10.58 17.47
N TRP A 104 11.91 -11.65 16.95
CA TRP A 104 12.37 -13.01 17.25
C TRP A 104 13.77 -13.25 16.68
N LYS A 105 14.59 -13.96 17.45
CA LYS A 105 15.97 -14.27 17.09
C LYS A 105 16.18 -15.76 16.77
N ASP A 106 15.20 -16.59 17.06
CA ASP A 106 15.21 -18.00 16.68
C ASP A 106 13.79 -18.42 16.25
N LEU A 107 13.73 -19.43 15.37
CA LEU A 107 12.47 -20.02 14.90
C LEU A 107 11.73 -20.75 16.04
N ASP A 108 12.46 -21.26 17.02
CA ASP A 108 11.90 -21.96 18.18
C ASP A 108 11.24 -20.99 19.20
N GLU A 109 11.47 -19.67 19.07
CA GLU A 109 10.85 -18.64 19.92
C GLU A 109 9.51 -18.15 19.39
N ILE A 110 9.10 -18.58 18.18
CA ILE A 110 7.89 -18.08 17.52
C ILE A 110 6.66 -18.57 18.27
N ASP A 111 5.92 -17.61 18.81
CA ASP A 111 4.64 -17.83 19.48
C ASP A 111 3.64 -16.75 18.99
N ILE A 112 2.79 -17.12 18.06
CA ILE A 112 1.75 -16.25 17.53
C ILE A 112 0.47 -16.43 18.34
N PRO A 113 0.00 -15.42 19.10
CA PRO A 113 -1.23 -15.54 19.89
C PRO A 113 -2.43 -15.87 18.99
N GLY A 114 -3.26 -16.85 19.39
CA GLY A 114 -4.43 -17.25 18.60
C GLY A 114 -5.52 -16.16 18.49
N ASN A 115 -5.46 -15.10 19.33
CA ASN A 115 -6.40 -13.98 19.33
C ASN A 115 -5.79 -12.67 18.84
N TYR A 116 -4.75 -12.73 18.02
CA TYR A 116 -4.00 -11.55 17.57
C TYR A 116 -4.86 -10.47 16.90
N MET A 117 -5.98 -10.81 16.25
CA MET A 117 -6.91 -9.83 15.67
C MET A 117 -7.57 -8.88 16.70
N SER A 118 -7.51 -9.21 17.98
CA SER A 118 -8.03 -8.37 19.08
C SER A 118 -6.92 -7.77 19.96
N GLN A 119 -5.66 -7.97 19.59
CA GLN A 119 -4.50 -7.51 20.36
C GLN A 119 -3.94 -6.19 19.84
N GLY A 120 -3.12 -5.55 20.67
CA GLY A 120 -2.44 -4.32 20.33
C GLY A 120 -3.40 -3.23 19.84
N ARG A 121 -3.02 -2.58 18.76
CA ARG A 121 -3.81 -1.50 18.12
C ARG A 121 -4.81 -1.98 17.07
N MET A 122 -5.03 -3.30 16.90
CA MET A 122 -6.05 -3.80 15.97
C MET A 122 -7.44 -3.18 16.24
N PRO A 123 -7.96 -3.12 17.50
CA PRO A 123 -9.24 -2.46 17.78
C PRO A 123 -9.27 -0.95 17.47
N VAL A 124 -8.12 -0.29 17.45
CA VAL A 124 -8.00 1.12 17.03
C VAL A 124 -8.23 1.25 15.53
N VAL A 125 -7.63 0.37 14.74
CA VAL A 125 -7.79 0.32 13.28
C VAL A 125 -9.23 -0.02 12.91
N ASP A 126 -9.83 -1.03 13.55
CA ASP A 126 -11.23 -1.44 13.33
C ASP A 126 -12.17 -0.24 13.52
N LYS A 127 -12.01 0.45 14.65
CA LYS A 127 -12.82 1.63 14.96
C LYS A 127 -12.55 2.79 13.98
N ALA A 128 -11.33 2.93 13.48
CA ALA A 128 -11.02 3.94 12.47
C ALA A 128 -11.74 3.64 11.15
N PHE A 129 -11.81 2.38 10.69
CA PHE A 129 -12.61 2.00 9.53
C PHE A 129 -14.11 2.29 9.73
N ASP A 130 -14.68 2.03 10.92
CA ASP A 130 -16.07 2.37 11.21
C ASP A 130 -16.34 3.88 11.11
N ILE A 131 -15.41 4.71 11.55
CA ILE A 131 -15.50 6.16 11.42
C ILE A 131 -15.42 6.55 9.93
N LEU A 132 -14.47 6.02 9.16
CA LEU A 132 -14.27 6.34 7.75
C LEU A 132 -15.50 6.05 6.90
N LYS A 133 -16.21 4.93 7.14
CA LYS A 133 -17.44 4.60 6.41
C LYS A 133 -18.54 5.65 6.57
N ASN A 134 -18.58 6.32 7.73
CA ASN A 134 -19.56 7.37 7.99
C ASN A 134 -19.08 8.75 7.48
N ASP A 135 -17.79 9.07 7.65
CA ASP A 135 -17.26 10.41 7.40
C ASP A 135 -16.82 10.64 5.94
N ALA A 136 -16.56 9.55 5.19
CA ALA A 136 -16.09 9.62 3.82
C ALA A 136 -16.76 8.59 2.87
N PRO A 137 -18.11 8.51 2.82
CA PRO A 137 -18.82 7.50 2.02
C PRO A 137 -18.63 7.67 0.51
N ASP A 138 -18.20 8.84 0.06
CA ASP A 138 -17.94 9.21 -1.33
C ASP A 138 -16.49 8.97 -1.78
N LEU A 139 -15.59 8.57 -0.85
CA LEU A 139 -14.21 8.20 -1.15
C LEU A 139 -14.05 6.68 -1.12
N ALA A 140 -13.16 6.14 -1.97
CA ALA A 140 -12.78 4.74 -1.88
C ALA A 140 -11.93 4.52 -0.61
N ILE A 141 -12.35 3.59 0.23
CA ILE A 141 -11.68 3.26 1.48
C ILE A 141 -10.85 1.99 1.27
N GLY A 142 -9.54 2.16 1.27
CA GLY A 142 -8.58 1.06 1.18
C GLY A 142 -8.03 0.63 2.53
N ALA A 143 -7.69 -0.65 2.61
CA ALA A 143 -6.77 -1.15 3.62
C ALA A 143 -5.48 -1.59 2.97
N TRP A 144 -4.38 -1.58 3.72
CA TRP A 144 -3.19 -2.28 3.28
C TRP A 144 -2.68 -3.25 4.35
N VAL A 145 -2.08 -4.31 3.88
CA VAL A 145 -1.47 -5.34 4.70
C VAL A 145 -0.04 -5.59 4.24
N LEU A 146 0.82 -6.04 5.15
CA LEU A 146 2.14 -6.53 4.75
C LEU A 146 1.99 -7.89 4.09
N GLY A 147 2.69 -8.08 2.97
CA GLY A 147 2.85 -9.40 2.38
C GLY A 147 3.63 -10.34 3.29
N PRO A 148 3.49 -11.67 3.11
CA PRO A 148 4.02 -12.65 4.05
C PRO A 148 5.51 -12.55 4.33
N PHE A 149 6.35 -12.33 3.32
CA PHE A 149 7.78 -12.23 3.51
C PHE A 149 8.18 -10.91 4.18
N THR A 150 7.53 -9.83 3.84
CA THR A 150 7.72 -8.52 4.49
C THR A 150 7.32 -8.57 5.96
N LEU A 151 6.17 -9.18 6.28
CA LEU A 151 5.72 -9.36 7.66
C LEU A 151 6.69 -10.27 8.44
N ALA A 152 7.17 -11.36 7.82
CA ALA A 152 8.20 -12.20 8.43
C ALA A 152 9.44 -11.39 8.81
N GLY A 153 9.91 -10.48 7.94
CA GLY A 153 11.03 -9.57 8.21
C GLY A 153 10.76 -8.49 9.26
N GLN A 154 9.49 -8.17 9.54
CA GLN A 154 9.11 -7.26 10.64
C GLN A 154 9.19 -7.95 12.01
N ILE A 155 8.87 -9.22 12.10
CA ILE A 155 8.77 -9.97 13.36
C ILE A 155 9.99 -10.82 13.66
N MET A 156 10.85 -11.09 12.66
CA MET A 156 12.11 -11.83 12.78
C MET A 156 13.27 -11.01 12.20
N GLU A 157 14.47 -11.21 12.74
CA GLU A 157 15.67 -10.59 12.17
C GLU A 157 15.90 -11.10 10.73
N LEU A 158 16.01 -10.19 9.77
CA LEU A 158 16.09 -10.50 8.34
C LEU A 158 17.29 -11.41 8.00
N ASP A 159 18.41 -11.26 8.68
CA ASP A 159 19.60 -12.08 8.48
C ASP A 159 19.38 -13.53 8.91
N ILE A 160 18.56 -13.77 9.94
CA ILE A 160 18.17 -15.11 10.40
C ILE A 160 17.24 -15.74 9.37
N LEU A 161 16.26 -14.99 8.88
CA LEU A 161 15.35 -15.42 7.82
C LEU A 161 16.12 -15.85 6.57
N LEU A 162 17.00 -14.98 6.04
CA LEU A 162 17.80 -15.27 4.85
C LEU A 162 18.82 -16.41 5.02
N LYS A 163 19.48 -16.49 6.17
CA LYS A 163 20.39 -17.62 6.49
C LYS A 163 19.61 -18.93 6.66
N GLY A 164 18.43 -18.86 7.26
CA GLY A 164 17.53 -19.98 7.46
C GLY A 164 17.10 -20.64 6.16
N LEU A 165 16.85 -19.86 5.10
CA LEU A 165 16.52 -20.37 3.76
C LEU A 165 17.56 -21.37 3.20
N LYS A 166 18.81 -21.26 3.63
CA LYS A 166 19.89 -22.18 3.21
C LYS A 166 20.11 -23.34 4.16
N LYS A 167 19.87 -23.15 5.45
CA LYS A 167 20.27 -24.11 6.51
C LYS A 167 19.09 -24.82 7.17
N LYS A 168 17.91 -24.20 7.21
CA LYS A 168 16.71 -24.64 7.91
C LYS A 168 15.47 -24.42 7.01
N LYS A 169 15.59 -24.80 5.73
CA LYS A 169 14.60 -24.47 4.69
C LYS A 169 13.17 -24.82 5.09
N ASP A 170 12.96 -26.07 5.53
CA ASP A 170 11.63 -26.58 5.88
C ASP A 170 11.00 -25.79 7.06
N GLN A 171 11.83 -25.38 8.03
CA GLN A 171 11.37 -24.57 9.17
C GLN A 171 11.00 -23.15 8.73
N ILE A 172 11.77 -22.54 7.83
CA ILE A 172 11.44 -21.21 7.27
C ILE A 172 10.18 -21.27 6.41
N GLU A 173 10.03 -22.32 5.58
CA GLU A 173 8.81 -22.50 4.78
C GLU A 173 7.57 -22.70 5.67
N ALA A 174 7.69 -23.46 6.76
CA ALA A 174 6.61 -23.61 7.75
C ALA A 174 6.28 -22.27 8.43
N PHE A 175 7.29 -21.50 8.83
CA PHE A 175 7.11 -20.17 9.41
C PHE A 175 6.45 -19.20 8.43
N LEU A 176 6.91 -19.14 7.16
CA LEU A 176 6.27 -18.34 6.12
C LEU A 176 4.81 -18.77 5.90
N GLY A 177 4.51 -20.06 6.01
CA GLY A 177 3.14 -20.57 5.95
C GLY A 177 2.25 -20.02 7.09
N GLN A 178 2.77 -19.96 8.33
CA GLN A 178 2.05 -19.35 9.46
C GLN A 178 1.83 -17.86 9.25
N VAL A 179 2.85 -17.14 8.81
CA VAL A 179 2.74 -15.69 8.52
C VAL A 179 1.80 -15.43 7.35
N THR A 180 1.79 -16.30 6.34
CA THR A 180 0.83 -16.23 5.23
C THR A 180 -0.60 -16.33 5.74
N GLN A 181 -0.88 -17.25 6.67
CA GLN A 181 -2.21 -17.36 7.28
C GLN A 181 -2.59 -16.09 8.04
N VAL A 182 -1.66 -15.49 8.79
CA VAL A 182 -1.90 -14.18 9.45
C VAL A 182 -2.28 -13.09 8.43
N THR A 183 -1.57 -13.04 7.30
CA THR A 183 -1.89 -12.07 6.24
C THR A 183 -3.27 -12.34 5.63
N ILE A 184 -3.64 -13.60 5.41
CA ILE A 184 -4.97 -14.00 4.92
C ILE A 184 -6.05 -13.57 5.91
N ASP A 185 -5.92 -13.97 7.18
CA ASP A 185 -6.89 -13.64 8.22
C ASP A 185 -7.08 -12.12 8.36
N LEU A 186 -6.01 -11.34 8.17
CA LEU A 186 -6.07 -9.88 8.18
C LEU A 186 -6.83 -9.32 6.97
N CYS A 187 -6.63 -9.89 5.78
CA CYS A 187 -7.39 -9.51 4.60
C CYS A 187 -8.89 -9.80 4.79
N GLU A 188 -9.25 -11.00 5.23
CA GLU A 188 -10.63 -11.39 5.52
C GLU A 188 -11.25 -10.50 6.61
N HIS A 189 -10.47 -10.16 7.64
CA HIS A 189 -10.92 -9.25 8.70
C HIS A 189 -11.25 -7.86 8.13
N TYR A 190 -10.36 -7.26 7.35
CA TYR A 190 -10.61 -5.95 6.74
C TYR A 190 -11.77 -5.98 5.73
N GLU A 191 -11.93 -7.05 4.96
CA GLU A 191 -13.12 -7.24 4.13
C GLU A 191 -14.40 -7.22 4.97
N SER A 192 -14.41 -7.91 6.12
CA SER A 192 -15.54 -7.92 7.03
C SER A 192 -15.91 -6.55 7.60
N LEU A 193 -14.92 -5.64 7.69
CA LEU A 193 -15.12 -4.25 8.07
C LEU A 193 -15.70 -3.39 6.93
N GLY A 194 -15.80 -3.92 5.71
CA GLY A 194 -16.39 -3.25 4.56
C GLY A 194 -15.48 -2.25 3.86
N VAL A 195 -14.18 -2.49 3.83
CA VAL A 195 -13.25 -1.73 2.99
C VAL A 195 -13.53 -2.00 1.51
N ASP A 196 -13.18 -1.07 0.64
CA ASP A 196 -13.48 -1.15 -0.80
C ASP A 196 -12.40 -1.90 -1.59
N PHE A 197 -11.15 -1.89 -1.12
CA PHE A 197 -10.03 -2.59 -1.74
C PHE A 197 -8.90 -2.85 -0.74
N ILE A 198 -8.02 -3.82 -1.06
CA ILE A 198 -6.86 -4.16 -0.24
C ILE A 198 -5.58 -4.07 -1.06
N THR A 199 -4.54 -3.42 -0.50
CA THR A 199 -3.19 -3.44 -1.05
C THR A 199 -2.31 -4.40 -0.22
N VAL A 200 -1.81 -5.45 -0.85
CA VAL A 200 -0.82 -6.34 -0.23
C VAL A 200 0.58 -5.81 -0.56
N ARG A 201 1.32 -5.40 0.46
CA ARG A 201 2.62 -4.73 0.35
C ARG A 201 3.75 -5.71 0.65
N GLU A 202 4.32 -6.31 -0.42
CA GLU A 202 5.44 -7.26 -0.30
C GLU A 202 6.80 -6.57 -0.57
N MET A 203 7.04 -5.49 0.16
CA MET A 203 8.15 -4.55 -0.06
C MET A 203 9.55 -5.17 0.07
N GLY A 204 9.69 -6.23 0.87
CA GLY A 204 10.98 -6.89 1.10
C GLY A 204 11.38 -7.91 0.03
N SER A 205 10.63 -8.03 -1.08
CA SER A 205 10.80 -9.12 -2.04
C SER A 205 11.26 -8.71 -3.44
N GLY A 206 11.61 -7.44 -3.65
CA GLY A 206 12.15 -6.99 -4.94
C GLY A 206 13.42 -7.73 -5.37
N THR A 207 13.74 -7.68 -6.66
CA THR A 207 14.94 -8.35 -7.22
C THR A 207 16.25 -7.71 -6.78
N ASP A 208 16.19 -6.59 -6.08
CA ASP A 208 17.33 -6.01 -5.35
C ASP A 208 17.80 -6.92 -4.19
N LEU A 209 16.90 -7.73 -3.62
CA LEU A 209 17.17 -8.63 -2.50
C LEU A 209 17.07 -10.11 -2.87
N LEU A 210 16.08 -10.51 -3.64
CA LEU A 210 15.80 -11.90 -3.98
C LEU A 210 16.00 -12.15 -5.48
N SER A 211 16.68 -13.24 -5.84
CA SER A 211 16.73 -13.65 -7.24
C SER A 211 15.33 -14.07 -7.74
N PRO A 212 15.03 -13.95 -9.05
CA PRO A 212 13.75 -14.41 -9.61
C PRO A 212 13.43 -15.88 -9.28
N ARG A 213 14.45 -16.74 -9.20
CA ARG A 213 14.29 -18.15 -8.80
C ARG A 213 13.83 -18.28 -7.35
N MET A 214 14.41 -17.50 -6.43
CA MET A 214 13.98 -17.49 -5.03
C MET A 214 12.58 -16.93 -4.91
N TRP A 215 12.28 -15.87 -5.64
CA TRP A 215 10.96 -15.25 -5.68
C TRP A 215 9.90 -16.26 -6.09
N LYS A 216 10.12 -16.99 -7.20
CA LYS A 216 9.21 -18.03 -7.71
C LYS A 216 8.93 -19.14 -6.70
N THR A 217 9.92 -19.50 -5.87
CA THR A 217 9.78 -20.64 -4.95
C THR A 217 9.29 -20.25 -3.56
N LEU A 218 9.56 -19.01 -3.11
CA LEU A 218 9.26 -18.55 -1.76
C LEU A 218 8.13 -17.53 -1.69
N ILE A 219 8.11 -16.58 -2.62
CA ILE A 219 7.20 -15.44 -2.56
C ILE A 219 5.91 -15.76 -3.30
N GLN A 220 6.01 -16.14 -4.58
CA GLN A 220 4.85 -16.40 -5.43
C GLN A 220 3.83 -17.35 -4.81
N PRO A 221 4.19 -18.53 -4.26
CA PRO A 221 3.19 -19.45 -3.72
C PRO A 221 2.44 -18.91 -2.50
N ASN A 222 3.09 -18.06 -1.70
CA ASN A 222 2.49 -17.45 -0.52
C ASN A 222 1.61 -16.26 -0.90
N LEU A 223 2.06 -15.39 -1.82
CA LEU A 223 1.23 -14.30 -2.35
C LEU A 223 -0.01 -14.82 -3.10
N THR A 224 0.13 -15.88 -3.90
CA THR A 224 -1.01 -16.51 -4.58
C THR A 224 -2.08 -16.93 -3.56
N LYS A 225 -1.70 -17.59 -2.46
CA LYS A 225 -2.67 -17.95 -1.41
C LYS A 225 -3.36 -16.73 -0.79
N VAL A 226 -2.62 -15.63 -0.61
CA VAL A 226 -3.21 -14.39 -0.08
C VAL A 226 -4.22 -13.82 -1.06
N PHE A 227 -3.87 -13.69 -2.36
CA PHE A 227 -4.79 -13.15 -3.36
C PHE A 227 -5.97 -14.07 -3.65
N ASP A 228 -5.80 -15.39 -3.60
CA ASP A 228 -6.90 -16.36 -3.73
C ASP A 228 -7.94 -16.23 -2.60
N ALA A 229 -7.54 -15.71 -1.43
CA ALA A 229 -8.44 -15.50 -0.29
C ALA A 229 -9.16 -14.13 -0.31
N ILE A 230 -8.70 -13.17 -1.10
CA ILE A 230 -9.31 -11.83 -1.17
C ILE A 230 -10.47 -11.85 -2.17
N SER A 231 -11.66 -11.39 -1.73
CA SER A 231 -12.89 -11.39 -2.56
C SER A 231 -13.24 -10.01 -3.13
N ILE A 232 -12.59 -8.95 -2.66
CA ILE A 232 -12.74 -7.57 -3.11
C ILE A 232 -11.53 -7.13 -3.97
N PRO A 233 -11.58 -5.99 -4.66
CA PRO A 233 -10.43 -5.50 -5.43
C PRO A 233 -9.12 -5.50 -4.66
N SER A 234 -8.08 -6.02 -5.28
CA SER A 234 -6.77 -6.23 -4.65
C SER A 234 -5.62 -5.67 -5.49
N VAL A 235 -4.59 -5.19 -4.80
CA VAL A 235 -3.38 -4.63 -5.43
C VAL A 235 -2.15 -5.34 -4.88
N ASN A 236 -1.32 -5.88 -5.77
CA ASN A 236 0.00 -6.41 -5.43
C ASN A 236 1.04 -5.30 -5.56
N HIS A 237 1.57 -4.81 -4.44
CA HIS A 237 2.59 -3.76 -4.42
C HIS A 237 3.95 -4.29 -3.97
N ILE A 238 4.97 -4.07 -4.80
CA ILE A 238 6.37 -4.36 -4.47
C ILE A 238 7.23 -3.14 -4.77
N CYS A 239 7.92 -2.63 -3.73
CA CYS A 239 8.96 -1.60 -3.91
C CYS A 239 10.24 -2.21 -4.48
N GLY A 240 11.04 -1.37 -5.16
CA GLY A 240 12.29 -1.78 -5.76
C GLY A 240 12.13 -2.36 -7.17
N SER A 241 13.17 -3.02 -7.66
CA SER A 241 13.19 -3.55 -9.02
C SER A 241 12.33 -4.81 -9.15
N THR A 242 11.34 -4.78 -10.03
CA THR A 242 10.42 -5.90 -10.29
C THR A 242 10.33 -6.32 -11.76
N ASP A 243 10.99 -5.65 -12.69
CA ASP A 243 10.91 -5.94 -14.13
C ASP A 243 11.19 -7.40 -14.51
N MET A 244 12.04 -8.08 -13.71
CA MET A 244 12.37 -9.50 -13.91
C MET A 244 11.34 -10.47 -13.36
N ILE A 245 10.43 -10.02 -12.50
CA ILE A 245 9.43 -10.84 -11.81
C ILE A 245 7.99 -10.40 -12.09
N ILE A 246 7.81 -9.39 -12.94
CA ILE A 246 6.51 -8.75 -13.14
C ILE A 246 5.42 -9.73 -13.63
N GLU A 247 5.77 -10.68 -14.49
CA GLU A 247 4.85 -11.72 -14.93
C GLU A 247 4.44 -12.65 -13.77
N MET A 248 5.40 -13.02 -12.92
CA MET A 248 5.12 -13.80 -11.71
C MET A 248 4.27 -13.02 -10.69
N MET A 249 4.47 -11.69 -10.58
CA MET A 249 3.60 -10.83 -9.76
C MET A 249 2.17 -10.84 -10.27
N HIS A 250 1.97 -10.78 -11.58
CA HIS A 250 0.66 -10.87 -12.21
C HIS A 250 0.02 -12.26 -11.99
N GLU A 251 0.80 -13.33 -12.14
CA GLU A 251 0.35 -14.71 -11.90
C GLU A 251 -0.10 -14.98 -10.45
N CYS A 252 0.22 -14.11 -9.48
CA CYS A 252 -0.29 -14.23 -8.11
C CYS A 252 -1.80 -13.97 -7.98
N GLY A 253 -2.44 -13.35 -8.99
CA GLY A 253 -3.89 -13.23 -9.05
C GLY A 253 -4.48 -11.93 -8.51
N ALA A 254 -3.67 -10.90 -8.17
CA ALA A 254 -4.18 -9.57 -7.82
C ALA A 254 -4.87 -8.89 -9.01
N ASP A 255 -5.90 -8.06 -8.75
CA ASP A 255 -6.61 -7.29 -9.77
C ASP A 255 -5.74 -6.20 -10.39
N ALA A 256 -4.80 -5.65 -9.63
CA ALA A 256 -3.87 -4.62 -10.11
C ALA A 256 -2.44 -4.85 -9.57
N LEU A 257 -1.46 -4.38 -10.34
CA LEU A 257 -0.06 -4.34 -9.92
C LEU A 257 0.35 -2.90 -9.63
N SER A 258 1.05 -2.69 -8.53
CA SER A 258 1.67 -1.40 -8.22
C SER A 258 3.19 -1.54 -8.20
N VAL A 259 3.87 -0.73 -9.00
CA VAL A 259 5.30 -0.83 -9.24
C VAL A 259 6.06 0.45 -8.84
N ASP A 260 7.29 0.25 -8.40
CA ASP A 260 8.24 1.30 -7.97
C ASP A 260 8.81 2.08 -9.18
N GLN A 261 9.30 3.30 -8.94
CA GLN A 261 9.95 4.16 -9.94
C GLN A 261 11.18 3.54 -10.61
N LYS A 262 11.74 2.47 -10.07
CA LYS A 262 12.87 1.75 -10.66
C LYS A 262 12.48 0.88 -11.86
N ASN A 263 11.18 0.73 -12.13
CA ASN A 263 10.68 -0.17 -13.16
C ASN A 263 10.26 0.58 -14.43
N ASP A 264 10.42 -0.07 -15.57
CA ASP A 264 9.97 0.42 -16.87
C ASP A 264 8.50 0.01 -17.10
N VAL A 265 7.58 0.95 -16.82
CA VAL A 265 6.14 0.72 -17.00
C VAL A 265 5.77 0.46 -18.46
N ALA A 266 6.43 1.12 -19.42
CA ALA A 266 6.15 0.90 -20.83
C ALA A 266 6.52 -0.53 -21.26
N GLU A 267 7.65 -1.05 -20.80
CA GLU A 267 8.03 -2.46 -21.03
C GLU A 267 7.15 -3.41 -20.23
N THR A 268 6.76 -3.06 -19.01
CA THR A 268 5.77 -3.83 -18.22
C THR A 268 4.46 -3.96 -18.96
N ARG A 269 3.93 -2.86 -19.52
CA ARG A 269 2.70 -2.84 -20.33
C ARG A 269 2.81 -3.74 -21.56
N LYS A 270 3.93 -3.72 -22.26
CA LYS A 270 4.17 -4.61 -23.42
C LYS A 270 4.16 -6.08 -23.02
N LYS A 271 4.72 -6.43 -21.86
CA LYS A 271 4.76 -7.82 -21.38
C LYS A 271 3.39 -8.33 -20.95
N LEU A 272 2.63 -7.51 -20.23
CA LEU A 272 1.37 -7.92 -19.59
C LEU A 272 0.13 -7.65 -20.44
N GLY A 273 0.22 -6.78 -21.46
CA GLY A 273 -0.92 -6.38 -22.29
C GLY A 273 -1.79 -5.30 -21.63
N ASP A 274 -2.83 -4.88 -22.37
CA ASP A 274 -3.69 -3.76 -21.98
C ASP A 274 -4.77 -4.14 -20.96
N ASP A 275 -5.01 -5.45 -20.75
CA ASP A 275 -6.04 -5.92 -19.82
C ASP A 275 -5.62 -5.92 -18.35
N VAL A 276 -4.33 -5.72 -18.04
CA VAL A 276 -3.82 -5.70 -16.67
C VAL A 276 -3.81 -4.28 -16.11
N LEU A 277 -4.40 -4.06 -14.95
CA LEU A 277 -4.31 -2.78 -14.26
C LEU A 277 -2.89 -2.58 -13.70
N ILE A 278 -2.24 -1.49 -14.09
CA ILE A 278 -0.89 -1.11 -13.62
C ILE A 278 -0.97 0.26 -12.96
N PHE A 279 -0.55 0.34 -11.71
CA PHE A 279 -0.46 1.57 -10.92
C PHE A 279 1.00 1.93 -10.67
N GLY A 280 1.33 3.18 -10.75
CA GLY A 280 2.70 3.64 -10.53
C GLY A 280 2.99 4.94 -11.27
N ASN A 281 4.22 5.37 -11.42
CA ASN A 281 5.39 4.85 -10.68
C ASN A 281 6.39 6.00 -10.48
N PHE A 282 5.92 7.16 -10.03
CA PHE A 282 6.83 8.27 -9.76
C PHE A 282 7.56 8.10 -8.42
N ASP A 283 8.77 8.68 -8.31
CA ASP A 283 9.51 8.78 -7.04
C ASP A 283 8.78 9.75 -6.10
N PRO A 284 8.14 9.26 -5.01
CA PRO A 284 7.37 10.15 -4.14
C PRO A 284 8.24 11.17 -3.40
N TYR A 285 9.42 10.80 -2.94
CA TYR A 285 10.29 11.72 -2.22
C TYR A 285 10.96 12.74 -3.16
N GLY A 286 11.54 12.23 -4.25
CA GLY A 286 12.14 13.09 -5.27
C GLY A 286 11.14 14.09 -5.84
N THR A 287 9.96 13.63 -6.20
CA THR A 287 8.96 14.46 -6.89
C THR A 287 8.20 15.39 -5.94
N LEU A 288 7.69 14.86 -4.80
CA LEU A 288 6.78 15.63 -3.95
C LEU A 288 7.47 16.41 -2.83
N THR A 289 8.64 15.93 -2.36
CA THR A 289 9.33 16.56 -1.21
C THR A 289 10.52 17.44 -1.64
N THR A 290 11.33 16.98 -2.61
CA THR A 290 12.59 17.68 -2.92
C THR A 290 12.57 18.51 -4.21
N MET A 291 11.76 18.15 -5.22
CA MET A 291 11.71 18.87 -6.49
C MET A 291 11.32 20.34 -6.31
N GLU A 292 12.02 21.23 -6.97
CA GLU A 292 11.83 22.68 -6.86
C GLU A 292 10.99 23.25 -8.01
N ASP A 293 11.03 22.65 -9.18
CA ASP A 293 10.31 23.11 -10.38
C ASP A 293 8.98 22.36 -10.51
N ILE A 294 7.88 23.08 -10.38
CA ILE A 294 6.52 22.54 -10.55
C ILE A 294 6.30 21.97 -11.95
N GLY A 295 6.91 22.57 -12.98
CA GLY A 295 6.85 22.05 -14.35
C GLY A 295 7.50 20.68 -14.50
N GLU A 296 8.57 20.41 -13.74
CA GLU A 296 9.19 19.10 -13.69
C GLU A 296 8.30 18.09 -12.96
N VAL A 297 7.65 18.49 -11.86
CA VAL A 297 6.64 17.64 -11.18
C VAL A 297 5.55 17.23 -12.17
N GLU A 298 4.95 18.19 -12.87
CA GLU A 298 3.91 17.90 -13.86
C GLU A 298 4.41 16.97 -14.97
N ASN A 299 5.64 17.16 -15.45
CA ASN A 299 6.23 16.32 -16.49
C ASN A 299 6.42 14.87 -16.02
N VAL A 300 6.89 14.65 -14.80
CA VAL A 300 7.00 13.31 -14.20
C VAL A 300 5.64 12.60 -14.17
N ILE A 301 4.60 13.31 -13.74
CA ILE A 301 3.25 12.74 -13.66
C ILE A 301 2.67 12.44 -15.05
N LYS A 302 2.86 13.35 -16.02
CA LYS A 302 2.46 13.12 -17.42
C LYS A 302 3.18 11.91 -18.02
N GLN A 303 4.46 11.74 -17.70
CA GLN A 303 5.24 10.61 -18.18
C GLN A 303 4.71 9.28 -17.64
N CYS A 304 4.27 9.21 -16.36
CA CYS A 304 3.61 8.01 -15.85
C CYS A 304 2.37 7.66 -16.68
N VAL A 305 1.52 8.64 -16.97
CA VAL A 305 0.32 8.45 -17.80
C VAL A 305 0.70 7.99 -19.22
N ASP A 306 1.69 8.63 -19.84
CA ASP A 306 2.13 8.32 -21.21
C ASP A 306 2.79 6.93 -21.30
N ASN A 307 3.43 6.46 -20.22
CA ASN A 307 3.98 5.11 -20.11
C ASN A 307 2.91 4.02 -19.95
N GLY A 308 1.64 4.40 -19.75
CA GLY A 308 0.51 3.47 -19.79
C GLY A 308 0.07 2.93 -18.42
N VAL A 309 0.20 3.72 -17.35
CA VAL A 309 -0.46 3.37 -16.07
C VAL A 309 -1.97 3.62 -16.13
N ASP A 310 -2.74 2.87 -15.36
CA ASP A 310 -4.18 3.05 -15.20
C ASP A 310 -4.53 3.97 -14.01
N ALA A 311 -3.60 4.10 -13.06
CA ALA A 311 -3.61 5.13 -12.03
C ALA A 311 -2.17 5.58 -11.73
N VAL A 312 -1.96 6.89 -11.62
CA VAL A 312 -0.66 7.41 -11.20
C VAL A 312 -0.53 7.28 -9.69
N TRP A 313 0.21 6.27 -9.26
CA TRP A 313 0.54 6.06 -7.84
C TRP A 313 2.01 6.43 -7.58
N PRO A 314 2.34 6.79 -6.35
CA PRO A 314 3.74 6.85 -5.94
C PRO A 314 4.35 5.44 -6.00
N GLY A 315 5.61 5.35 -6.36
CA GLY A 315 6.36 4.07 -6.40
C GLY A 315 6.58 3.44 -5.02
N CYS A 316 6.35 4.21 -3.96
CA CYS A 316 6.35 3.81 -2.55
C CYS A 316 5.43 4.78 -1.76
N ASP A 317 5.49 4.79 -0.42
CA ASP A 317 4.72 5.71 0.42
C ASP A 317 4.99 7.19 0.06
N ILE A 318 3.95 8.00 0.06
CA ILE A 318 4.11 9.46 0.06
C ILE A 318 4.67 9.87 1.42
N TRP A 319 5.80 10.55 1.41
CA TRP A 319 6.41 11.07 2.63
C TRP A 319 5.54 12.20 3.20
N PRO A 320 5.27 12.25 4.52
CA PRO A 320 4.30 13.21 5.06
C PRO A 320 4.64 14.69 4.85
N ASP A 321 5.92 15.05 4.74
CA ASP A 321 6.42 16.43 4.56
C ASP A 321 6.50 16.87 3.10
N VAL A 322 5.52 16.53 2.30
CA VAL A 322 5.42 16.98 0.91
C VAL A 322 5.34 18.51 0.81
N LYS A 323 5.90 19.08 -0.25
CA LYS A 323 5.63 20.48 -0.59
C LYS A 323 4.19 20.63 -1.07
N GLN A 324 3.51 21.65 -0.56
CA GLN A 324 2.12 21.89 -0.89
C GLN A 324 1.93 22.04 -2.42
N GLU A 325 2.73 22.87 -3.04
CA GLU A 325 2.68 23.15 -4.48
C GLU A 325 2.91 21.91 -5.34
N ASN A 326 3.79 21.00 -4.91
CA ASN A 326 4.09 19.76 -5.61
C ASN A 326 2.91 18.78 -5.50
N MET A 327 2.30 18.67 -4.32
CA MET A 327 1.12 17.83 -4.13
C MET A 327 -0.08 18.35 -4.92
N GLU A 328 -0.29 19.67 -4.95
CA GLU A 328 -1.32 20.31 -5.78
C GLU A 328 -1.08 20.06 -7.28
N ALA A 329 0.17 20.19 -7.74
CA ALA A 329 0.55 19.92 -9.12
C ALA A 329 0.34 18.44 -9.50
N TYR A 330 0.73 17.52 -8.64
CA TYR A 330 0.48 16.08 -8.83
C TYR A 330 -1.01 15.81 -9.05
N VAL A 331 -1.84 16.20 -8.08
CA VAL A 331 -3.28 15.90 -8.14
C VAL A 331 -3.96 16.59 -9.33
N ARG A 332 -3.63 17.85 -9.60
CA ARG A 332 -4.14 18.59 -10.77
C ARG A 332 -3.75 17.87 -12.08
N THR A 333 -2.48 17.51 -12.22
CA THR A 333 -2.00 16.87 -13.45
C THR A 333 -2.66 15.51 -13.68
N VAL A 334 -2.82 14.68 -12.64
CA VAL A 334 -3.55 13.42 -12.76
C VAL A 334 -4.98 13.66 -13.26
N LYS A 335 -5.69 14.63 -12.68
CA LYS A 335 -7.09 14.90 -13.02
C LYS A 335 -7.26 15.48 -14.44
N GLU A 336 -6.39 16.38 -14.85
CA GLU A 336 -6.49 17.08 -16.13
C GLU A 336 -5.86 16.30 -17.27
N TYR A 337 -4.65 15.76 -17.09
CA TYR A 337 -3.94 15.03 -18.12
C TYR A 337 -4.40 13.57 -18.22
N GLY A 338 -4.77 12.95 -17.11
CA GLY A 338 -5.33 11.61 -17.03
C GLY A 338 -6.77 11.49 -17.58
N ILE A 339 -7.30 12.53 -18.22
CA ILE A 339 -8.49 12.44 -19.08
C ILE A 339 -8.23 11.51 -20.28
N LYS A 340 -7.00 11.32 -20.70
CA LYS A 340 -6.65 10.28 -21.68
C LYS A 340 -7.08 8.92 -21.15
N ALA A 341 -7.66 8.08 -22.01
CA ALA A 341 -8.02 6.72 -21.62
C ALA A 341 -6.79 5.98 -21.10
N SER A 342 -6.94 5.31 -19.97
CA SER A 342 -5.96 4.33 -19.55
C SER A 342 -6.02 3.09 -20.45
N PRO A 343 -4.96 2.29 -20.59
CA PRO A 343 -4.98 1.11 -21.44
C PRO A 343 -6.07 0.10 -21.08
N ALA A 344 -6.24 -0.18 -19.76
CA ALA A 344 -7.20 -1.16 -19.29
C ALA A 344 -8.64 -0.62 -19.09
N VAL A 345 -8.82 0.70 -19.07
CA VAL A 345 -10.09 1.35 -18.71
C VAL A 345 -10.56 2.31 -19.80
N GLY A 346 -11.74 2.08 -20.34
CA GLY A 346 -12.36 2.96 -21.31
C GLY A 346 -12.86 4.28 -20.70
N ARG A 347 -13.31 5.21 -21.56
CA ARG A 347 -13.96 6.49 -21.16
C ARG A 347 -15.47 6.40 -21.27
N ILE A 348 -16.14 7.22 -20.45
CA ILE A 348 -17.56 7.54 -20.61
C ILE A 348 -17.75 8.49 -21.80
#